data_910e30b94a46dafa8df4f42907da8185
#
_entry.id   910e30b94a46dafa8df4f42907da8185
#
_cell.length_a   1.000
_cell.length_b   1.000
_cell.length_c   1.000
_cell.angle_alpha   90.00
_cell.angle_beta   90.00
_cell.angle_gamma   90.00
#
_symmetry.space_group_name_H-M   'P 1'
#
loop_
_entity.id
_entity.type
_entity.pdbx_description
1 polymer ?
#
loop_
_entity_poly.entity_id
_entity_poly.type
_entity_poly.pdbx_seq_one_letter_code
_entity_poly.pdbx_strand_id
1 'polypeptide(L)'
;TVPINFLLDTYLLQPGALSWLGSQYVDLDLSFLSFIMFIAVIASMVQLVEMIVEKFAPALYGALGIFLPLIAVNCAILGGSLFMQQKDFSGVAESAVYGLGSGIGWLLAILAIAAIREKITYSNVPAPLRGLGITFIITGLMALGFMSFMGIKL
;
A
#
# COMPACT_ATOMS: atom_id res chain seq x y z
N THR A 1 -0.57 3.37 8.15
CA THR A 1 0.80 3.54 7.61
C THR A 1 1.00 4.92 6.98
N VAL A 2 0.13 5.37 6.04
CA VAL A 2 0.32 6.63 5.30
C VAL A 2 0.52 7.85 6.22
N PRO A 3 -0.32 8.14 7.22
CA PRO A 3 -0.10 9.30 8.09
C PRO A 3 1.17 9.19 8.95
N ILE A 4 1.58 7.98 9.32
CA ILE A 4 2.82 7.76 10.08
C ILE A 4 4.02 7.99 9.18
N ASN A 5 4.00 7.48 7.96
CA ASN A 5 5.02 7.74 6.96
C ASN A 5 5.12 9.23 6.62
N PHE A 6 3.98 9.93 6.56
CA PHE A 6 3.94 11.39 6.37
C PHE A 6 4.64 12.14 7.52
N LEU A 7 4.36 11.75 8.76
CA LEU A 7 5.03 12.36 9.92
C LEU A 7 6.55 12.11 9.89
N LEU A 8 6.96 10.89 9.58
CA LEU A 8 8.39 10.56 9.48
C LEU A 8 9.08 11.31 8.34
N ASP A 9 8.42 11.39 7.18
CA ASP A 9 8.95 12.15 6.05
C ASP A 9 9.14 13.62 6.43
N THR A 10 8.12 14.24 6.99
CA THR A 10 8.11 15.67 7.36
C THR A 10 9.10 16.00 8.48
N TYR A 11 9.23 15.14 9.51
CA TYR A 11 10.02 15.45 10.71
C TYR A 11 11.44 14.86 10.70
N LEU A 12 11.74 13.89 9.86
CA LEU A 12 13.03 13.19 9.86
C LEU A 12 13.74 13.19 8.51
N LEU A 13 13.01 13.09 7.39
CA LEU A 13 13.60 12.81 6.09
C LEU A 13 13.75 14.03 5.21
N GLN A 14 12.93 15.06 5.39
CA GLN A 14 13.05 16.29 4.60
C GLN A 14 14.31 17.09 4.95
N PRO A 15 14.91 17.78 3.98
CA PRO A 15 16.03 18.68 4.23
C PRO A 15 15.65 19.75 5.28
N GLY A 16 16.45 19.84 6.34
CA GLY A 16 16.17 20.74 7.46
C GLY A 16 15.25 20.17 8.56
N ALA A 17 14.71 18.97 8.39
CA ALA A 17 13.89 18.32 9.42
C ALA A 17 14.66 18.08 10.73
N LEU A 18 15.97 17.84 10.64
CA LEU A 18 16.85 17.61 11.78
C LEU A 18 17.41 18.91 12.41
N SER A 19 16.88 20.07 12.04
CA SER A 19 17.32 21.37 12.60
C SER A 19 17.19 21.45 14.13
N TRP A 20 16.32 20.66 14.73
CA TRP A 20 16.14 20.57 16.18
C TRP A 20 17.25 19.77 16.89
N LEU A 21 18.02 18.94 16.16
CA LEU A 21 19.16 18.18 16.73
C LEU A 21 20.49 18.94 16.65
N GLY A 22 20.60 19.95 15.78
CA GLY A 22 21.79 20.78 15.67
C GLY A 22 22.00 21.35 14.26
N SER A 23 22.67 22.50 14.22
CA SER A 23 22.96 23.22 12.96
C SER A 23 23.88 22.47 11.99
N GLN A 24 24.59 21.45 12.47
CA GLN A 24 25.48 20.61 11.65
C GLN A 24 24.73 19.63 10.74
N TYR A 25 23.44 19.35 11.00
CA TYR A 25 22.66 18.33 10.31
C TYR A 25 21.61 18.92 9.35
N VAL A 26 21.57 20.24 9.21
CA VAL A 26 20.60 20.95 8.36
C VAL A 26 20.78 20.63 6.87
N ASP A 27 22.03 20.37 6.44
CA ASP A 27 22.36 20.10 5.04
C ASP A 27 22.32 18.61 4.66
N LEU A 28 21.95 17.71 5.62
CA LEU A 28 21.83 16.28 5.34
C LEU A 28 20.49 15.99 4.69
N ASP A 29 20.54 15.65 3.41
CA ASP A 29 19.38 15.14 2.68
C ASP A 29 19.28 13.61 2.88
N LEU A 30 18.32 13.20 3.71
CA LEU A 30 18.04 11.80 4.03
C LEU A 30 16.90 11.22 3.17
N SER A 31 16.47 11.94 2.14
CA SER A 31 15.34 11.51 1.29
C SER A 31 15.59 10.16 0.59
N PHE A 32 16.86 9.80 0.33
CA PHE A 32 17.23 8.50 -0.23
C PHE A 32 16.92 7.33 0.72
N LEU A 33 16.84 7.58 2.04
CA LEU A 33 16.45 6.58 3.04
C LEU A 33 14.94 6.42 3.19
N SER A 34 14.14 7.28 2.56
CA SER A 34 12.68 7.27 2.67
C SER A 34 12.07 5.91 2.29
N PHE A 35 12.57 5.30 1.23
CA PHE A 35 12.12 3.99 0.77
C PHE A 35 12.30 2.90 1.84
N ILE A 36 13.49 2.84 2.46
CA ILE A 36 13.80 1.84 3.51
C ILE A 36 12.98 2.12 4.77
N MET A 37 12.86 3.40 5.15
CA MET A 37 12.09 3.80 6.32
C MET A 37 10.60 3.49 6.17
N PHE A 38 10.04 3.73 4.99
CA PHE A 38 8.63 3.42 4.72
C PHE A 38 8.36 1.92 4.80
N ILE A 39 9.24 1.08 4.25
CA ILE A 39 9.12 -0.38 4.38
C ILE A 39 9.19 -0.80 5.85
N ALA A 40 10.11 -0.26 6.62
CA ALA A 40 10.26 -0.58 8.04
C ALA A 40 9.00 -0.20 8.85
N VAL A 41 8.41 0.96 8.58
CA VAL A 41 7.17 1.40 9.21
C VAL A 41 5.99 0.52 8.80
N ILE A 42 5.88 0.17 7.53
CA ILE A 42 4.83 -0.71 7.04
C ILE A 42 4.94 -2.08 7.72
N ALA A 43 6.14 -2.66 7.80
CA ALA A 43 6.38 -3.93 8.46
C ALA A 43 6.00 -3.88 9.95
N SER A 44 6.39 -2.83 10.66
CA SER A 44 6.05 -2.63 12.07
C SER A 44 4.55 -2.51 12.30
N MET A 45 3.85 -1.77 11.45
CA MET A 45 2.39 -1.60 11.55
C MET A 45 1.64 -2.90 11.24
N VAL A 46 2.11 -3.66 10.25
CA VAL A 46 1.53 -4.97 9.93
C VAL A 46 1.71 -5.94 11.09
N GLN A 47 2.88 -5.94 11.75
CA GLN A 47 3.13 -6.77 12.92
C GLN A 47 2.17 -6.43 14.07
N LEU A 48 1.91 -5.14 14.31
CA LEU A 48 0.92 -4.72 15.30
C LEU A 48 -0.49 -5.20 14.94
N VAL A 49 -0.89 -5.07 13.69
CA VAL A 49 -2.20 -5.55 13.20
C VAL A 49 -2.30 -7.06 13.35
N GLU A 50 -1.24 -7.80 13.04
CA GLU A 50 -1.19 -9.26 13.20
C GLU A 50 -1.43 -9.67 14.65
N MET A 51 -0.73 -9.07 15.62
CA MET A 51 -0.94 -9.33 17.04
C MET A 51 -2.36 -8.99 17.51
N ILE A 52 -2.94 -7.91 17.00
CA ILE A 52 -4.31 -7.52 17.33
C ILE A 52 -5.31 -8.54 16.78
N VAL A 53 -5.16 -8.93 15.51
CA VAL A 53 -6.05 -9.91 14.86
C VAL A 53 -5.94 -11.28 15.52
N GLU A 54 -4.72 -11.73 15.86
CA GLU A 54 -4.51 -12.99 16.58
C GLU A 54 -5.27 -13.02 17.92
N LYS A 55 -5.23 -11.93 18.66
CA LYS A 55 -5.85 -11.82 19.98
C LYS A 55 -7.38 -11.68 19.93
N PHE A 56 -7.90 -10.85 19.03
CA PHE A 56 -9.33 -10.49 18.99
C PHE A 56 -10.15 -11.31 18.01
N ALA A 57 -9.53 -11.86 16.97
CA ALA A 57 -10.22 -12.59 15.92
C ALA A 57 -9.43 -13.84 15.47
N PRO A 58 -9.27 -14.86 16.35
CA PRO A 58 -8.48 -16.04 16.02
C PRO A 58 -9.01 -16.83 14.81
N ALA A 59 -10.32 -16.80 14.56
CA ALA A 59 -10.92 -17.41 13.39
C ALA A 59 -10.47 -16.70 12.08
N LEU A 60 -10.40 -15.38 12.10
CA LEU A 60 -9.91 -14.59 10.97
C LEU A 60 -8.39 -14.78 10.77
N TYR A 61 -7.65 -14.86 11.87
CA TYR A 61 -6.21 -15.15 11.83
C TYR A 61 -5.94 -16.52 11.19
N GLY A 62 -6.69 -17.56 11.57
CA GLY A 62 -6.59 -18.88 10.97
C GLY A 62 -6.97 -18.92 9.48
N ALA A 63 -7.95 -18.11 9.06
CA ALA A 63 -8.35 -18.02 7.65
C ALA A 63 -7.35 -17.22 6.80
N LEU A 64 -6.77 -16.16 7.33
CA LEU A 64 -5.79 -15.33 6.64
C LEU A 64 -4.39 -15.95 6.65
N GLY A 65 -4.00 -16.65 7.73
CA GLY A 65 -2.74 -17.39 7.86
C GLY A 65 -1.52 -16.61 7.37
N ILE A 66 -0.85 -17.17 6.36
CA ILE A 66 0.37 -16.60 5.75
C ILE A 66 0.11 -15.25 5.03
N PHE A 67 -1.13 -14.93 4.67
CA PHE A 67 -1.45 -13.71 3.93
C PHE A 67 -1.29 -12.44 4.78
N LEU A 68 -1.38 -12.54 6.10
CA LEU A 68 -1.24 -11.40 6.99
C LEU A 68 0.17 -10.79 6.94
N PRO A 69 1.27 -11.55 7.11
CA PRO A 69 2.62 -11.04 6.93
C PRO A 69 2.91 -10.54 5.51
N LEU A 70 2.27 -11.13 4.50
CA LEU A 70 2.44 -10.69 3.10
C LEU A 70 1.90 -9.26 2.85
N ILE A 71 1.06 -8.72 3.70
CA ILE A 71 0.60 -7.32 3.60
C ILE A 71 1.79 -6.36 3.73
N ALA A 72 2.82 -6.70 4.49
CA ALA A 72 4.02 -5.89 4.66
C ALA A 72 4.80 -5.67 3.34
N VAL A 73 4.82 -6.67 2.46
CA VAL A 73 5.48 -6.60 1.14
C VAL A 73 4.53 -6.19 0.01
N ASN A 74 3.37 -5.65 0.35
CA ASN A 74 2.38 -5.24 -0.64
C ASN A 74 2.78 -3.92 -1.30
N CYS A 75 3.06 -3.99 -2.60
CA CYS A 75 3.44 -2.82 -3.40
C CYS A 75 2.38 -1.71 -3.43
N ALA A 76 1.10 -2.03 -3.21
CA ALA A 76 0.05 -1.03 -3.16
C ALA A 76 0.18 -0.12 -1.93
N ILE A 77 0.58 -0.67 -0.78
CA ILE A 77 0.78 0.09 0.46
C ILE A 77 2.05 0.94 0.34
N LEU A 78 3.14 0.34 -0.15
CA LEU A 78 4.38 1.06 -0.40
C LEU A 78 4.19 2.16 -1.46
N GLY A 79 3.52 1.83 -2.56
CA GLY A 79 3.19 2.79 -3.61
C GLY A 79 2.35 3.96 -3.09
N GLY A 80 1.35 3.69 -2.26
CA GLY A 80 0.57 4.74 -1.59
C GLY A 80 1.43 5.69 -0.75
N SER A 81 2.42 5.15 -0.04
CA SER A 81 3.36 5.97 0.75
C SER A 81 4.31 6.77 -0.14
N LEU A 82 4.81 6.21 -1.24
CA LEU A 82 5.67 6.91 -2.18
C LEU A 82 4.92 8.00 -2.95
N PHE A 83 3.70 7.74 -3.38
CA PHE A 83 2.85 8.76 -4.01
C PHE A 83 2.46 9.87 -3.04
N MET A 84 2.30 9.56 -1.76
CA MET A 84 2.11 10.57 -0.71
C MET A 84 3.30 11.54 -0.66
N GLN A 85 4.54 11.03 -0.75
CA GLN A 85 5.75 11.85 -0.74
C GLN A 85 5.81 12.81 -1.94
N GLN A 86 5.26 12.42 -3.09
CA GLN A 86 5.20 13.26 -4.29
C GLN A 86 4.10 14.33 -4.24
N LYS A 87 3.18 14.22 -3.27
CA LYS A 87 2.10 15.17 -3.07
C LYS A 87 2.42 16.02 -1.84
N ASP A 88 2.41 17.33 -2.03
CA ASP A 88 2.57 18.29 -0.94
C ASP A 88 1.27 18.38 -0.11
N PHE A 89 1.12 17.48 0.85
CA PHE A 89 0.00 17.54 1.77
C PHE A 89 0.24 18.61 2.84
N SER A 90 -0.78 19.38 3.13
CA SER A 90 -0.74 20.44 4.14
C SER A 90 -0.82 19.94 5.58
N GLY A 91 -1.16 18.65 5.78
CA GLY A 91 -1.29 18.10 7.14
C GLY A 91 -1.58 16.60 7.22
N VAL A 92 -1.48 16.08 8.44
CA VAL A 92 -1.70 14.67 8.78
C VAL A 92 -3.14 14.22 8.45
N ALA A 93 -4.12 15.11 8.60
CA ALA A 93 -5.52 14.80 8.29
C ALA A 93 -5.71 14.48 6.81
N GLU A 94 -5.08 15.27 5.94
CA GLU A 94 -5.15 15.08 4.49
C GLU A 94 -4.47 13.77 4.06
N SER A 95 -3.30 13.46 4.62
CA SER A 95 -2.62 12.19 4.39
C SER A 95 -3.42 10.98 4.89
N ALA A 96 -4.17 11.13 6.00
CA ALA A 96 -5.03 10.08 6.52
C ALA A 96 -6.22 9.81 5.59
N VAL A 97 -6.87 10.85 5.09
CA VAL A 97 -7.97 10.73 4.11
C VAL A 97 -7.49 10.09 2.82
N TYR A 98 -6.31 10.50 2.33
CA TYR A 98 -5.68 9.88 1.18
C TYR A 98 -5.41 8.38 1.40
N GLY A 99 -4.87 8.01 2.56
CA GLY A 99 -4.62 6.62 2.93
C GLY A 99 -5.89 5.77 3.01
N LEU A 100 -6.98 6.32 3.55
CA LEU A 100 -8.28 5.65 3.58
C LEU A 100 -8.86 5.46 2.19
N GLY A 101 -8.83 6.50 1.37
CA GLY A 101 -9.32 6.43 -0.02
C GLY A 101 -8.55 5.40 -0.85
N SER A 102 -7.23 5.40 -0.74
CA SER A 102 -6.35 4.42 -1.39
C SER A 102 -6.63 2.99 -0.94
N GLY A 103 -6.84 2.78 0.37
CA GLY A 103 -7.19 1.47 0.94
C GLY A 103 -8.53 0.95 0.44
N ILE A 104 -9.54 1.81 0.36
CA ILE A 104 -10.86 1.45 -0.19
C ILE A 104 -10.76 1.11 -1.67
N GLY A 105 -10.01 1.89 -2.45
CA GLY A 105 -9.78 1.62 -3.87
C GLY A 105 -9.11 0.26 -4.10
N TRP A 106 -8.11 -0.06 -3.29
CA TRP A 106 -7.44 -1.36 -3.34
C TRP A 106 -8.36 -2.52 -2.97
N LEU A 107 -9.21 -2.35 -1.94
CA LEU A 107 -10.22 -3.33 -1.56
C LEU A 107 -11.19 -3.61 -2.71
N LEU A 108 -11.69 -2.57 -3.36
CA LEU A 108 -12.60 -2.72 -4.50
C LEU A 108 -11.93 -3.45 -5.67
N ALA A 109 -10.67 -3.17 -5.95
CA ALA A 109 -9.91 -3.86 -7.00
C ALA A 109 -9.76 -5.35 -6.70
N ILE A 110 -9.45 -5.73 -5.45
CA ILE A 110 -9.34 -7.13 -5.04
C ILE A 110 -10.68 -7.85 -5.14
N LEU A 111 -11.76 -7.23 -4.68
CA LEU A 111 -13.10 -7.81 -4.78
C LEU A 111 -13.50 -8.02 -6.25
N ALA A 112 -13.19 -7.07 -7.13
CA ALA A 112 -13.44 -7.20 -8.55
C ALA A 112 -12.66 -8.37 -9.18
N ILE A 113 -11.36 -8.51 -8.87
CA ILE A 113 -10.56 -9.65 -9.35
C ILE A 113 -11.12 -10.97 -8.82
N ALA A 114 -11.51 -11.04 -7.55
CA ALA A 114 -12.08 -12.24 -6.97
C ALA A 114 -13.38 -12.67 -7.67
N ALA A 115 -14.28 -11.71 -7.92
CA ALA A 115 -15.55 -11.96 -8.63
C ALA A 115 -15.33 -12.42 -10.09
N ILE A 116 -14.35 -11.81 -10.77
CA ILE A 116 -14.00 -12.22 -12.15
C ILE A 116 -13.42 -13.63 -12.14
N ARG A 117 -12.55 -13.97 -11.20
CA ARG A 117 -11.98 -15.31 -11.07
C ARG A 117 -13.04 -16.37 -10.83
N GLU A 118 -13.99 -16.10 -9.95
CA GLU A 118 -15.13 -17.00 -9.71
C GLU A 118 -15.92 -17.26 -10.99
N LYS A 119 -16.24 -16.21 -11.74
CA LYS A 119 -16.98 -16.32 -12.99
C LYS A 119 -16.21 -17.09 -14.07
N ILE A 120 -14.88 -16.94 -14.14
CA ILE A 120 -14.02 -17.63 -15.10
C ILE A 120 -13.92 -19.13 -14.82
N THR A 121 -14.12 -19.56 -13.58
CA THR A 121 -14.12 -20.99 -13.22
C THR A 121 -15.12 -21.79 -14.05
N TYR A 122 -16.21 -21.16 -14.47
CA TYR A 122 -17.26 -21.76 -15.32
C TYR A 122 -16.99 -21.61 -16.82
N SER A 123 -15.92 -20.93 -17.21
CA SER A 123 -15.54 -20.70 -18.60
C SER A 123 -14.57 -21.75 -19.12
N ASN A 124 -14.60 -21.98 -20.45
CA ASN A 124 -13.69 -22.90 -21.14
C ASN A 124 -12.34 -22.20 -21.37
N VAL A 125 -11.44 -22.27 -20.40
CA VAL A 125 -10.10 -21.69 -20.49
C VAL A 125 -9.13 -22.73 -21.05
N PRO A 126 -8.28 -22.41 -22.05
CA PRO A 126 -7.23 -23.31 -22.56
C PRO A 126 -6.33 -23.81 -21.44
N ALA A 127 -5.97 -25.09 -21.49
CA ALA A 127 -5.19 -25.75 -20.44
C ALA A 127 -3.89 -25.01 -20.03
N PRO A 128 -3.10 -24.40 -20.95
CA PRO A 128 -1.90 -23.66 -20.58
C PRO A 128 -2.15 -22.38 -19.77
N LEU A 129 -3.35 -21.80 -19.88
CA LEU A 129 -3.72 -20.54 -19.21
C LEU A 129 -4.49 -20.74 -17.92
N ARG A 130 -4.85 -21.97 -17.58
CA ARG A 130 -5.60 -22.27 -16.35
C ARG A 130 -4.78 -21.91 -15.10
N GLY A 131 -5.45 -21.30 -14.15
CA GLY A 131 -4.87 -20.93 -12.86
C GLY A 131 -4.21 -19.55 -12.87
N LEU A 132 -2.90 -19.49 -12.63
CA LEU A 132 -2.18 -18.22 -12.50
C LEU A 132 -2.11 -17.43 -13.81
N GLY A 133 -2.00 -18.10 -14.96
CA GLY A 133 -1.87 -17.42 -16.25
C GLY A 133 -3.04 -16.50 -16.58
N ILE A 134 -4.27 -16.99 -16.44
CA ILE A 134 -5.47 -16.18 -16.68
C ILE A 134 -5.62 -15.06 -15.63
N THR A 135 -5.20 -15.31 -14.40
CA THR A 135 -5.22 -14.30 -13.34
C THR A 135 -4.29 -13.12 -13.66
N PHE A 136 -3.09 -13.38 -14.16
CA PHE A 136 -2.15 -12.32 -14.58
C PHE A 136 -2.69 -11.51 -15.76
N ILE A 137 -3.32 -12.16 -16.73
CA ILE A 137 -3.94 -11.47 -17.87
C ILE A 137 -5.07 -10.54 -17.38
N ILE A 138 -5.93 -11.03 -16.50
CA ILE A 138 -7.03 -10.23 -15.94
C ILE A 138 -6.48 -9.04 -15.16
N THR A 139 -5.48 -9.26 -14.35
CA THR A 139 -4.83 -8.18 -13.57
C THR A 139 -4.25 -7.12 -14.48
N GLY A 140 -3.59 -7.51 -15.57
CA GLY A 140 -3.08 -6.58 -16.58
C GLY A 140 -4.18 -5.78 -17.28
N LEU A 141 -5.27 -6.44 -17.68
CA LEU A 141 -6.43 -5.78 -18.30
C LEU A 141 -7.12 -4.82 -17.32
N MET A 142 -7.26 -5.21 -16.04
CA MET A 142 -7.79 -4.32 -15.01
C MET A 142 -6.90 -3.10 -14.79
N ALA A 143 -5.58 -3.28 -14.77
CA ALA A 143 -4.64 -2.17 -14.64
C ALA A 143 -4.80 -1.17 -15.78
N LEU A 144 -4.94 -1.63 -17.03
CA LEU A 144 -5.24 -0.77 -18.17
C LEU A 144 -6.58 -0.05 -18.03
N GLY A 145 -7.61 -0.73 -17.53
CA GLY A 145 -8.90 -0.12 -17.23
C GLY A 145 -8.80 1.00 -16.20
N PHE A 146 -8.07 0.77 -15.10
CA PHE A 146 -7.85 1.80 -14.06
C PHE A 146 -6.97 2.96 -14.53
N MET A 147 -6.01 2.72 -15.43
CA MET A 147 -5.20 3.77 -16.01
C MET A 147 -6.02 4.82 -16.78
N SER A 148 -7.18 4.43 -17.31
CA SER A 148 -8.07 5.38 -17.98
C SER A 148 -8.59 6.48 -17.05
N PHE A 149 -8.70 6.19 -15.75
CA PHE A 149 -9.11 7.16 -14.72
C PHE A 149 -8.00 8.16 -14.35
N MET A 150 -6.74 7.82 -14.58
CA MET A 150 -5.62 8.74 -14.32
C MET A 150 -5.62 9.96 -15.24
N GLY A 151 -6.26 9.87 -16.39
CA GLY A 151 -6.41 10.98 -17.34
C GLY A 151 -7.51 11.98 -16.98
N ILE A 152 -8.37 11.66 -16.03
CA ILE A 152 -9.46 12.52 -15.60
C ILE A 152 -8.90 13.46 -14.52
N LYS A 153 -8.59 14.69 -14.94
CA LYS A 153 -8.28 15.76 -13.99
C LYS A 153 -9.62 16.32 -13.49
N LEU A 154 -9.94 16.02 -12.25
CA LEU A 154 -11.03 16.65 -11.50
C LEU A 154 -10.58 17.97 -10.90
#